data_8c473e06b69fbaf2a81c334fff2422ce
#
_entry.id   8c473e06b69fbaf2a81c334fff2422ce
#
_cell.length_a   1.000
_cell.length_b   1.000
_cell.length_c   1.000
_cell.angle_alpha   90.00
_cell.angle_beta   90.00
_cell.angle_gamma   90.00
#
_symmetry.space_group_name_H-M   'P 1'
#
loop_
_entity.id
_entity.type
_entity.pdbx_description
1 polymer ?
#
loop_
_entity_poly.entity_id
_entity_poly.type
_entity_poly.pdbx_seq_one_letter_code
_entity_poly.pdbx_strand_id
1 'polypeptide(L)'
;HHCIMNHICQGKYVHENRPVLINSWEAAYFDFTGDTIVELAKQAKELGIDMVVMDDGWFGKRNDDNSSLGDWYVNEEKLGGTLANLIQRVNAEGVKFGIWIEPEMVSEDSDLYREHPDWAIAIPGRKPIRSRNQLILDFSRKEVRDEVFKRICDVLDQGNVEYIKWDMNRSMADVYGPKVTYDYVLGVYDFLEKLTRRYPDILIEGCSGGGGRFDAGMLYYTPQIWCSDNTDAINRTRIQYGTSFFYPVAAMGSHVSAVPNHQTGRVTSMHTRGVAAMSGTFGYELNPALLSAEEKAEIRTQLAKYREHQELIREGSYYRLSDPFQDEISAWMVVSENQEQALVSVVRLSAEANAPATYVTLKGLAEDTFYLDKTTGKVYPGAALMEAGMLLPVAGREYEAYQIVLQKVEEK
;
A
#
# COMPACT_ATOMS: atom_id res chain seq x y z
N HIS A 1 13.77 -11.80 2.44
CA HIS A 1 12.84 -10.88 3.11
C HIS A 1 13.40 -10.42 4.45
N HIS A 2 13.73 -11.32 5.38
CA HIS A 2 14.24 -10.97 6.72
C HIS A 2 15.48 -10.05 6.68
N CYS A 3 16.41 -10.29 5.75
CA CYS A 3 17.58 -9.43 5.59
C CYS A 3 17.20 -7.96 5.29
N ILE A 4 16.22 -7.74 4.40
CA ILE A 4 15.75 -6.39 4.06
C ILE A 4 15.06 -5.74 5.27
N MET A 5 14.13 -6.47 5.91
CA MET A 5 13.41 -5.92 7.08
C MET A 5 14.36 -5.61 8.24
N ASN A 6 15.28 -6.53 8.57
CA ASN A 6 16.11 -6.42 9.78
C ASN A 6 17.38 -5.58 9.60
N HIS A 7 17.84 -5.33 8.36
CA HIS A 7 19.13 -4.68 8.12
C HIS A 7 19.06 -3.46 7.18
N ILE A 8 17.98 -3.30 6.41
CA ILE A 8 17.82 -2.17 5.50
C ILE A 8 16.74 -1.22 5.99
N CYS A 9 15.51 -1.71 6.18
CA CYS A 9 14.42 -0.85 6.64
C CYS A 9 14.70 -0.22 7.99
N GLN A 10 14.30 1.04 8.17
CA GLN A 10 14.53 1.83 9.39
C GLN A 10 13.22 2.31 9.98
N GLY A 11 13.31 2.78 11.24
CA GLY A 11 12.18 3.35 11.97
C GLY A 11 11.33 2.33 12.72
N LYS A 12 10.42 2.82 13.56
CA LYS A 12 9.62 1.99 14.46
C LYS A 12 8.71 1.00 13.77
N TYR A 13 8.19 1.36 12.57
CA TYR A 13 7.24 0.54 11.82
C TYR A 13 7.85 -0.68 11.12
N VAL A 14 9.14 -0.91 11.28
CA VAL A 14 9.78 -2.17 10.87
C VAL A 14 9.25 -3.33 11.72
N HIS A 15 9.11 -3.11 13.03
CA HIS A 15 8.71 -4.10 14.02
C HIS A 15 7.37 -3.81 14.72
N GLU A 16 6.80 -2.62 14.52
CA GLU A 16 5.50 -2.28 15.07
C GLU A 16 4.37 -2.54 14.08
N ASN A 17 3.18 -2.81 14.61
CA ASN A 17 1.99 -2.96 13.81
C ASN A 17 1.63 -1.63 13.15
N ARG A 18 1.37 -1.68 11.85
CA ARG A 18 0.96 -0.51 11.08
C ARG A 18 -0.55 -0.31 11.18
N PRO A 19 -1.02 0.94 11.21
CA PRO A 19 -2.46 1.20 11.22
C PRO A 19 -3.09 0.69 9.92
N VAL A 20 -4.27 0.10 10.02
CA VAL A 20 -5.09 -0.16 8.83
C VAL A 20 -5.69 1.16 8.37
N LEU A 21 -5.44 1.52 7.14
CA LEU A 21 -5.88 2.80 6.59
C LEU A 21 -6.99 2.65 5.55
N ILE A 22 -7.71 3.74 5.32
CA ILE A 22 -8.51 3.97 4.13
C ILE A 22 -7.99 5.19 3.39
N ASN A 23 -7.68 5.01 2.11
CA ASN A 23 -7.20 6.08 1.25
C ASN A 23 -8.38 6.69 0.48
N SER A 24 -8.40 8.02 0.34
CA SER A 24 -9.49 8.73 -0.33
C SER A 24 -9.43 8.68 -1.85
N TRP A 25 -8.34 8.19 -2.48
CA TRP A 25 -8.17 8.27 -3.93
C TRP A 25 -9.32 7.59 -4.69
N GLU A 26 -9.50 6.29 -4.57
CA GLU A 26 -10.62 5.61 -5.25
C GLU A 26 -11.98 5.86 -4.59
N ALA A 27 -12.02 6.50 -3.43
CA ALA A 27 -13.27 6.90 -2.79
C ALA A 27 -13.87 8.18 -3.41
N ALA A 28 -13.03 9.13 -3.85
CA ALA A 28 -13.49 10.45 -4.28
C ALA A 28 -12.63 11.12 -5.37
N TYR A 29 -11.44 10.59 -5.68
CA TYR A 29 -10.45 11.22 -6.56
C TYR A 29 -10.22 12.69 -6.19
N PHE A 30 -10.31 13.63 -7.15
CA PHE A 30 -10.20 15.07 -6.90
C PHE A 30 -11.50 15.72 -6.39
N ASP A 31 -12.63 15.01 -6.41
CA ASP A 31 -13.94 15.53 -6.04
C ASP A 31 -14.22 15.30 -4.54
N PHE A 32 -13.51 16.04 -3.70
CA PHE A 32 -13.69 16.00 -2.25
C PHE A 32 -13.56 17.41 -1.63
N THR A 33 -14.11 17.55 -0.44
CA THR A 33 -13.96 18.69 0.46
C THR A 33 -13.45 18.22 1.82
N GLY A 34 -13.15 19.14 2.73
CA GLY A 34 -12.81 18.77 4.11
C GLY A 34 -13.94 17.98 4.79
N ASP A 35 -15.20 18.30 4.50
CA ASP A 35 -16.35 17.55 5.04
C ASP A 35 -16.43 16.13 4.50
N THR A 36 -16.05 15.91 3.23
CA THR A 36 -15.94 14.56 2.65
C THR A 36 -14.91 13.70 3.40
N ILE A 37 -13.76 14.28 3.75
CA ILE A 37 -12.71 13.58 4.50
C ILE A 37 -13.15 13.27 5.94
N VAL A 38 -13.85 14.19 6.60
CA VAL A 38 -14.40 13.95 7.95
C VAL A 38 -15.48 12.87 7.92
N GLU A 39 -16.34 12.86 6.90
CA GLU A 39 -17.35 11.83 6.74
C GLU A 39 -16.71 10.45 6.49
N LEU A 40 -15.65 10.40 5.68
CA LEU A 40 -14.86 9.19 5.50
C LEU A 40 -14.24 8.71 6.82
N ALA A 41 -13.79 9.63 7.69
CA ALA A 41 -13.25 9.30 9.00
C ALA A 41 -14.32 8.70 9.94
N LYS A 42 -15.55 9.23 9.94
CA LYS A 42 -16.67 8.65 10.71
C LYS A 42 -16.96 7.22 10.26
N GLN A 43 -17.06 7.01 8.96
CA GLN A 43 -17.31 5.68 8.39
C GLN A 43 -16.15 4.72 8.68
N ALA A 44 -14.90 5.19 8.58
CA ALA A 44 -13.71 4.44 8.96
C ALA A 44 -13.81 3.97 10.43
N LYS A 45 -14.17 4.89 11.34
CA LYS A 45 -14.37 4.57 12.77
C LYS A 45 -15.44 3.52 13.00
N GLU A 46 -16.59 3.66 12.34
CA GLU A 46 -17.71 2.70 12.45
C GLU A 46 -17.32 1.29 11.98
N LEU A 47 -16.44 1.20 10.98
CA LEU A 47 -15.93 -0.05 10.46
C LEU A 47 -14.78 -0.62 11.30
N GLY A 48 -14.11 0.21 12.08
CA GLY A 48 -12.96 -0.16 12.89
C GLY A 48 -11.62 0.06 12.16
N ILE A 49 -11.58 0.91 11.13
CA ILE A 49 -10.37 1.33 10.42
C ILE A 49 -9.65 2.40 11.26
N ASP A 50 -8.31 2.37 11.29
CA ASP A 50 -7.52 3.16 12.23
C ASP A 50 -7.16 4.55 11.70
N MET A 51 -7.09 4.74 10.37
CA MET A 51 -6.54 5.94 9.74
C MET A 51 -7.27 6.29 8.44
N VAL A 52 -7.43 7.59 8.20
CA VAL A 52 -7.83 8.14 6.90
C VAL A 52 -6.63 8.84 6.27
N VAL A 53 -6.36 8.55 5.00
CA VAL A 53 -5.33 9.22 4.19
C VAL A 53 -6.01 10.10 3.16
N MET A 54 -5.77 11.40 3.25
CA MET A 54 -6.17 12.38 2.24
C MET A 54 -5.16 12.34 1.09
N ASP A 55 -5.59 11.81 -0.05
CA ASP A 55 -4.75 11.66 -1.26
C ASP A 55 -4.64 12.97 -2.06
N ASP A 56 -4.17 12.93 -3.30
CA ASP A 56 -3.93 14.08 -4.18
C ASP A 56 -5.14 15.03 -4.29
N GLY A 57 -4.88 16.33 -4.33
CA GLY A 57 -5.90 17.35 -4.60
C GLY A 57 -6.22 18.33 -3.45
N TRP A 58 -5.47 18.32 -2.33
CA TRP A 58 -5.72 19.14 -1.15
C TRP A 58 -5.02 20.52 -1.16
N PHE A 59 -4.08 20.76 -2.10
CA PHE A 59 -3.16 21.90 -2.12
C PHE A 59 -3.34 22.78 -3.36
N GLY A 60 -2.90 24.03 -3.29
CA GLY A 60 -2.90 24.99 -4.40
C GLY A 60 -4.26 25.10 -5.08
N LYS A 61 -4.28 24.95 -6.40
CA LYS A 61 -5.50 24.87 -7.24
C LYS A 61 -5.72 23.47 -7.82
N ARG A 62 -5.21 22.44 -7.13
CA ARG A 62 -5.16 21.04 -7.57
C ARG A 62 -6.55 20.40 -7.56
N ASN A 63 -7.32 20.59 -8.62
CA ASN A 63 -8.62 19.96 -8.84
C ASN A 63 -8.60 18.91 -9.96
N ASP A 64 -7.46 18.74 -10.58
CA ASP A 64 -7.11 17.74 -11.58
C ASP A 64 -5.58 17.58 -11.62
N ASP A 65 -5.04 16.79 -12.54
CA ASP A 65 -3.61 16.52 -12.64
C ASP A 65 -2.83 17.53 -13.51
N ASN A 66 -3.43 18.68 -13.87
CA ASN A 66 -2.82 19.64 -14.78
C ASN A 66 -2.02 20.77 -14.09
N SER A 67 -2.24 20.99 -12.79
CA SER A 67 -1.71 22.17 -12.10
C SER A 67 -1.18 21.89 -10.71
N SER A 68 -0.51 22.86 -10.12
CA SER A 68 -0.20 23.06 -8.70
C SER A 68 0.82 22.12 -8.06
N LEU A 69 1.37 21.10 -8.73
CA LEU A 69 2.50 20.38 -8.15
C LEU A 69 3.66 21.37 -7.91
N GLY A 70 4.19 21.35 -6.68
CA GLY A 70 5.15 22.34 -6.18
C GLY A 70 4.55 23.38 -5.24
N ASP A 71 3.24 23.61 -5.34
CA ASP A 71 2.49 24.58 -4.54
C ASP A 71 1.99 23.94 -3.24
N TRP A 72 2.92 23.57 -2.37
CA TRP A 72 2.62 22.89 -1.12
C TRP A 72 2.05 23.85 -0.07
N TYR A 73 0.90 24.45 -0.39
CA TYR A 73 0.06 25.20 0.55
C TYR A 73 -1.39 24.74 0.44
N VAL A 74 -2.05 24.73 1.58
CA VAL A 74 -3.40 24.17 1.72
C VAL A 74 -4.42 24.96 0.90
N ASN A 75 -5.30 24.28 0.18
CA ASN A 75 -6.47 24.86 -0.43
C ASN A 75 -7.59 25.00 0.63
N GLU A 76 -7.56 26.09 1.40
CA GLU A 76 -8.51 26.31 2.49
C GLU A 76 -9.96 26.46 2.01
N GLU A 77 -10.18 26.95 0.79
CA GLU A 77 -11.52 27.01 0.21
C GLU A 77 -12.09 25.62 -0.01
N LYS A 78 -11.32 24.73 -0.62
CA LYS A 78 -11.71 23.33 -0.87
C LYS A 78 -11.90 22.55 0.43
N LEU A 79 -11.02 22.74 1.41
CA LEU A 79 -11.12 22.05 2.69
C LEU A 79 -12.14 22.69 3.65
N GLY A 80 -12.66 23.86 3.34
CA GLY A 80 -13.59 24.58 4.19
C GLY A 80 -12.95 25.13 5.47
N GLY A 81 -11.62 25.40 5.43
CA GLY A 81 -10.83 25.91 6.53
C GLY A 81 -9.37 25.43 6.50
N THR A 82 -8.64 25.64 7.59
CA THR A 82 -7.23 25.26 7.70
C THR A 82 -7.05 23.74 7.80
N LEU A 83 -5.88 23.25 7.39
CA LEU A 83 -5.51 21.84 7.55
C LEU A 83 -5.53 21.43 9.04
N ALA A 84 -5.07 22.31 9.93
CA ALA A 84 -5.14 22.07 11.38
C ALA A 84 -6.56 21.76 11.86
N ASN A 85 -7.56 22.51 11.39
CA ASN A 85 -8.96 22.27 11.72
C ASN A 85 -9.45 20.93 11.16
N LEU A 86 -9.10 20.60 9.91
CA LEU A 86 -9.45 19.30 9.30
C LEU A 86 -8.88 18.13 10.09
N ILE A 87 -7.57 18.18 10.41
CA ILE A 87 -6.90 17.13 11.21
C ILE A 87 -7.56 16.98 12.57
N GLN A 88 -7.86 18.10 13.24
CA GLN A 88 -8.55 18.08 14.54
C GLN A 88 -9.92 17.40 14.44
N ARG A 89 -10.70 17.70 13.39
CA ARG A 89 -12.01 17.08 13.16
C ARG A 89 -11.90 15.57 12.90
N VAL A 90 -10.94 15.14 12.10
CA VAL A 90 -10.66 13.71 11.85
C VAL A 90 -10.24 13.00 13.15
N ASN A 91 -9.30 13.60 13.90
CA ASN A 91 -8.85 13.02 15.17
C ASN A 91 -9.97 12.99 16.24
N ALA A 92 -10.92 13.93 16.21
CA ALA A 92 -12.07 13.93 17.11
C ALA A 92 -13.01 12.72 16.87
N GLU A 93 -13.04 12.15 15.67
CA GLU A 93 -13.72 10.88 15.40
C GLU A 93 -12.95 9.65 15.94
N GLY A 94 -11.75 9.86 16.51
CA GLY A 94 -10.87 8.79 17.02
C GLY A 94 -10.16 8.02 15.91
N VAL A 95 -9.86 8.67 14.80
CA VAL A 95 -9.17 8.15 13.62
C VAL A 95 -7.90 8.99 13.39
N LYS A 96 -6.83 8.32 12.98
CA LYS A 96 -5.55 8.94 12.62
C LYS A 96 -5.65 9.61 11.26
N PHE A 97 -4.74 10.57 11.00
CA PHE A 97 -4.70 11.31 9.75
C PHE A 97 -3.39 11.08 9.00
N GLY A 98 -3.50 10.84 7.71
CA GLY A 98 -2.40 10.77 6.75
C GLY A 98 -2.60 11.67 5.55
N ILE A 99 -1.51 11.99 4.85
CA ILE A 99 -1.51 12.91 3.71
C ILE A 99 -0.64 12.40 2.56
N TRP A 100 -1.06 12.68 1.34
CA TRP A 100 -0.29 12.43 0.12
C TRP A 100 0.55 13.65 -0.25
N ILE A 101 1.78 13.41 -0.72
CA ILE A 101 2.67 14.41 -1.29
C ILE A 101 3.43 13.83 -2.50
N GLU A 102 3.80 14.70 -3.44
CA GLU A 102 4.67 14.39 -4.59
C GLU A 102 5.76 15.47 -4.73
N PRO A 103 6.70 15.56 -3.77
CA PRO A 103 7.57 16.73 -3.61
C PRO A 103 8.63 16.87 -4.69
N GLU A 104 8.92 15.83 -5.44
CA GLU A 104 9.92 15.80 -6.51
C GLU A 104 9.41 16.36 -7.85
N MET A 105 8.11 16.65 -7.95
CA MET A 105 7.45 17.05 -9.20
C MET A 105 6.97 18.50 -9.14
N VAL A 106 6.84 19.08 -10.33
CA VAL A 106 6.32 20.44 -10.49
C VAL A 106 5.44 20.53 -11.73
N SER A 107 4.31 21.23 -11.62
CA SER A 107 3.48 21.60 -12.76
C SER A 107 3.99 22.91 -13.36
N GLU A 108 3.96 23.06 -14.69
CA GLU A 108 4.24 24.36 -15.30
C GLU A 108 3.20 25.41 -14.90
N ASP A 109 1.96 24.98 -14.63
CA ASP A 109 0.94 25.81 -13.98
C ASP A 109 1.00 25.63 -12.46
N SER A 110 2.06 26.16 -11.86
CA SER A 110 2.26 26.31 -10.42
C SER A 110 2.97 27.62 -10.12
N ASP A 111 2.80 28.14 -8.91
CA ASP A 111 3.52 29.33 -8.46
C ASP A 111 5.01 29.03 -8.35
N LEU A 112 5.39 27.87 -7.85
CA LEU A 112 6.79 27.44 -7.77
C LEU A 112 7.48 27.48 -9.15
N TYR A 113 6.85 26.96 -10.19
CA TYR A 113 7.45 26.97 -11.54
C TYR A 113 7.53 28.39 -12.13
N ARG A 114 6.55 29.24 -11.88
CA ARG A 114 6.57 30.66 -12.30
C ARG A 114 7.71 31.44 -11.63
N GLU A 115 7.99 31.11 -10.36
CA GLU A 115 9.08 31.73 -9.61
C GLU A 115 10.45 31.18 -10.02
N HIS A 116 10.54 29.89 -10.29
CA HIS A 116 11.78 29.16 -10.53
C HIS A 116 11.68 28.16 -11.70
N PRO A 117 11.49 28.61 -12.95
CA PRO A 117 11.36 27.70 -14.08
C PRO A 117 12.67 26.91 -14.37
N ASP A 118 13.81 27.44 -13.90
CA ASP A 118 15.13 26.78 -14.00
C ASP A 118 15.37 25.66 -12.97
N TRP A 119 14.41 25.42 -12.06
CA TRP A 119 14.49 24.32 -11.09
C TRP A 119 14.01 22.98 -11.65
N ALA A 120 13.29 23.00 -12.75
CA ALA A 120 12.90 21.78 -13.44
C ALA A 120 14.08 21.24 -14.26
N ILE A 121 14.27 19.92 -14.24
CA ILE A 121 15.24 19.24 -15.10
C ILE A 121 14.83 19.43 -16.56
N ALA A 122 15.69 20.04 -17.36
CA ALA A 122 15.46 20.31 -18.76
C ALA A 122 16.76 20.28 -19.56
N ILE A 123 16.69 19.88 -20.83
CA ILE A 123 17.81 19.97 -21.77
C ILE A 123 17.82 21.38 -22.40
N PRO A 124 18.90 22.15 -22.28
CA PRO A 124 18.97 23.48 -22.85
C PRO A 124 18.57 23.52 -24.32
N GLY A 125 17.66 24.42 -24.68
CA GLY A 125 17.18 24.61 -26.06
C GLY A 125 16.17 23.55 -26.54
N ARG A 126 15.72 22.63 -25.69
CA ARG A 126 14.66 21.68 -26.00
C ARG A 126 13.41 21.96 -25.15
N LYS A 127 12.24 21.71 -25.75
CA LYS A 127 10.99 21.71 -24.98
C LYS A 127 10.98 20.50 -24.03
N PRO A 128 10.70 20.70 -22.72
CA PRO A 128 10.63 19.60 -21.77
C PRO A 128 9.62 18.52 -22.17
N ILE A 129 9.98 17.27 -21.94
CA ILE A 129 9.08 16.13 -22.11
C ILE A 129 8.16 16.08 -20.87
N ARG A 130 6.87 16.17 -21.10
CA ARG A 130 5.85 15.99 -20.05
C ARG A 130 5.41 14.54 -19.96
N SER A 131 5.18 14.08 -18.74
CA SER A 131 4.44 12.86 -18.46
C SER A 131 3.49 13.16 -17.31
N ARG A 132 2.23 12.79 -17.42
CA ARG A 132 1.15 13.15 -16.47
C ARG A 132 1.08 14.67 -16.19
N ASN A 133 1.29 15.49 -17.22
CA ASN A 133 1.28 16.96 -17.17
C ASN A 133 2.26 17.59 -16.19
N GLN A 134 3.34 16.92 -15.81
CA GLN A 134 4.30 17.37 -14.81
C GLN A 134 5.75 17.26 -15.29
N LEU A 135 6.63 18.02 -14.65
CA LEU A 135 8.07 18.04 -14.79
C LEU A 135 8.74 17.57 -13.50
N ILE A 136 10.03 17.31 -13.55
CA ILE A 136 10.84 16.85 -12.42
C ILE A 136 11.64 18.04 -11.88
N LEU A 137 11.56 18.31 -10.59
CA LEU A 137 12.45 19.25 -9.90
C LEU A 137 13.87 18.68 -9.81
N ASP A 138 14.88 19.53 -9.99
CA ASP A 138 16.29 19.12 -9.89
C ASP A 138 16.72 18.94 -8.42
N PHE A 139 16.43 17.80 -7.82
CA PHE A 139 16.83 17.47 -6.46
C PHE A 139 18.34 17.27 -6.28
N SER A 140 19.16 17.32 -7.35
CA SER A 140 20.61 17.44 -7.20
C SER A 140 21.02 18.79 -6.60
N ARG A 141 20.19 19.84 -6.79
CA ARG A 141 20.41 21.19 -6.31
C ARG A 141 19.91 21.36 -4.86
N LYS A 142 20.80 21.84 -4.01
CA LYS A 142 20.50 22.01 -2.58
C LYS A 142 19.37 23.03 -2.33
N GLU A 143 19.38 24.16 -3.04
CA GLU A 143 18.39 25.21 -2.91
C GLU A 143 16.98 24.73 -3.25
N VAL A 144 16.83 23.85 -4.25
CA VAL A 144 15.54 23.24 -4.63
C VAL A 144 15.02 22.38 -3.47
N ARG A 145 15.89 21.48 -2.97
CA ARG A 145 15.53 20.61 -1.85
C ARG A 145 15.17 21.38 -0.59
N ASP A 146 15.95 22.41 -0.25
CA ASP A 146 15.73 23.18 0.97
C ASP A 146 14.39 23.94 0.92
N GLU A 147 14.02 24.51 -0.22
CA GLU A 147 12.73 25.20 -0.36
C GLU A 147 11.57 24.21 -0.33
N VAL A 148 11.63 23.11 -1.07
CA VAL A 148 10.57 22.09 -1.03
C VAL A 148 10.45 21.49 0.37
N PHE A 149 11.58 21.22 1.03
CA PHE A 149 11.58 20.70 2.41
C PHE A 149 10.88 21.66 3.38
N LYS A 150 11.19 22.96 3.27
CA LYS A 150 10.53 23.98 4.08
C LYS A 150 9.01 23.97 3.87
N ARG A 151 8.54 23.98 2.61
CA ARG A 151 7.10 23.96 2.28
C ARG A 151 6.41 22.70 2.83
N ILE A 152 7.02 21.55 2.71
CA ILE A 152 6.47 20.29 3.27
C ILE A 152 6.43 20.36 4.80
N CYS A 153 7.48 20.84 5.46
CA CYS A 153 7.47 21.02 6.91
C CYS A 153 6.37 22.00 7.36
N ASP A 154 6.19 23.13 6.63
CA ASP A 154 5.14 24.10 6.92
C ASP A 154 3.73 23.48 6.85
N VAL A 155 3.54 22.44 6.05
CA VAL A 155 2.29 21.65 6.01
C VAL A 155 2.21 20.66 7.18
N LEU A 156 3.26 19.87 7.41
CA LEU A 156 3.27 18.82 8.44
C LEU A 156 3.18 19.40 9.86
N ASP A 157 3.75 20.58 10.09
CA ASP A 157 3.72 21.26 11.39
C ASP A 157 2.32 21.83 11.74
N GLN A 158 1.33 21.79 10.82
CA GLN A 158 -0.02 22.28 11.09
C GLN A 158 -0.87 21.37 11.99
N GLY A 159 -0.49 20.09 12.14
CA GLY A 159 -1.28 19.18 12.97
C GLY A 159 -0.66 17.79 13.11
N ASN A 160 -1.42 16.88 13.74
CA ASN A 160 -0.97 15.51 13.96
C ASN A 160 -1.10 14.66 12.67
N VAL A 161 -0.10 14.75 11.81
CA VAL A 161 0.04 13.86 10.64
C VAL A 161 0.85 12.64 11.05
N GLU A 162 0.28 11.44 10.89
CA GLU A 162 0.93 10.18 11.31
C GLU A 162 1.36 9.30 10.13
N TYR A 163 1.02 9.71 8.90
CA TYR A 163 1.34 8.97 7.69
C TYR A 163 1.52 9.90 6.49
N ILE A 164 2.50 9.57 5.66
CA ILE A 164 2.75 10.23 4.38
C ILE A 164 2.76 9.18 3.28
N LYS A 165 1.97 9.39 2.22
CA LYS A 165 2.14 8.71 0.94
C LYS A 165 3.02 9.60 0.07
N TRP A 166 4.28 9.20 -0.11
CA TRP A 166 5.26 9.90 -0.95
C TRP A 166 5.24 9.35 -2.36
N ASP A 167 4.78 10.12 -3.32
CA ASP A 167 4.62 9.70 -4.70
C ASP A 167 5.67 10.32 -5.65
N MET A 168 5.81 9.70 -6.83
CA MET A 168 6.54 10.18 -7.98
C MET A 168 5.90 9.60 -9.25
N ASN A 169 4.98 10.34 -9.87
CA ASN A 169 4.11 9.82 -10.92
C ASN A 169 4.66 9.92 -12.34
N ARG A 170 5.96 10.08 -12.49
CA ARG A 170 6.60 10.02 -13.79
C ARG A 170 8.03 9.50 -13.70
N SER A 171 8.49 8.86 -14.76
CA SER A 171 9.90 8.47 -14.90
C SER A 171 10.79 9.66 -15.24
N MET A 172 12.08 9.59 -14.89
CA MET A 172 13.07 10.57 -15.28
C MET A 172 13.16 10.71 -16.80
N ALA A 173 13.16 11.96 -17.27
CA ALA A 173 13.38 12.33 -18.66
C ALA A 173 14.22 13.62 -18.72
N ASP A 174 14.61 14.02 -19.93
CA ASP A 174 15.43 15.23 -20.18
C ASP A 174 16.77 15.27 -19.43
N VAL A 175 17.29 14.09 -19.08
CA VAL A 175 18.57 13.96 -18.39
C VAL A 175 19.71 14.17 -19.38
N TYR A 176 20.63 15.05 -19.05
CA TYR A 176 21.85 15.30 -19.83
C TYR A 176 23.09 15.10 -18.94
N GLY A 177 23.83 14.05 -19.23
CA GLY A 177 25.02 13.70 -18.50
C GLY A 177 24.79 12.69 -17.35
N PRO A 178 25.76 11.82 -17.12
CA PRO A 178 25.62 10.67 -16.22
C PRO A 178 25.54 11.06 -14.73
N LYS A 179 25.99 12.25 -14.39
CA LYS A 179 26.02 12.70 -12.98
C LYS A 179 24.67 13.19 -12.49
N VAL A 180 23.80 13.68 -13.37
CA VAL A 180 22.53 14.28 -12.99
C VAL A 180 21.64 13.29 -12.24
N THR A 181 21.48 12.06 -12.74
CA THR A 181 20.65 11.03 -12.10
C THR A 181 21.24 10.56 -10.77
N TYR A 182 22.56 10.42 -10.69
CA TYR A 182 23.21 10.00 -9.45
C TYR A 182 23.06 11.07 -8.35
N ASP A 183 23.39 12.32 -8.66
CA ASP A 183 23.27 13.43 -7.72
C ASP A 183 21.81 13.68 -7.31
N TYR A 184 20.86 13.45 -8.23
CA TYR A 184 19.42 13.50 -7.94
C TYR A 184 19.03 12.48 -6.87
N VAL A 185 19.40 11.21 -7.04
CA VAL A 185 19.07 10.15 -6.08
C VAL A 185 19.68 10.45 -4.70
N LEU A 186 20.95 10.92 -4.67
CA LEU A 186 21.56 11.37 -3.41
C LEU A 186 20.77 12.54 -2.78
N GLY A 187 20.24 13.43 -3.62
CA GLY A 187 19.37 14.53 -3.16
C GLY A 187 18.05 14.04 -2.57
N VAL A 188 17.43 13.04 -3.17
CA VAL A 188 16.21 12.41 -2.62
C VAL A 188 16.52 11.76 -1.27
N TYR A 189 17.63 11.05 -1.14
CA TYR A 189 18.03 10.44 0.14
C TYR A 189 18.37 11.49 1.20
N ASP A 190 19.04 12.59 0.86
CA ASP A 190 19.27 13.72 1.80
C ASP A 190 17.95 14.32 2.30
N PHE A 191 16.97 14.45 1.42
CA PHE A 191 15.65 14.96 1.79
C PHE A 191 14.91 13.99 2.72
N LEU A 192 14.85 12.71 2.37
CA LEU A 192 14.21 11.67 3.17
C LEU A 192 14.88 11.51 4.53
N GLU A 193 16.22 11.55 4.59
CA GLU A 193 16.99 11.51 5.84
C GLU A 193 16.62 12.67 6.77
N LYS A 194 16.51 13.90 6.24
CA LYS A 194 16.06 15.06 7.01
C LYS A 194 14.63 14.93 7.48
N LEU A 195 13.75 14.41 6.62
CA LEU A 195 12.33 14.25 6.91
C LEU A 195 12.11 13.21 8.03
N THR A 196 12.72 12.04 7.91
CA THR A 196 12.58 10.96 8.90
C THR A 196 13.23 11.32 10.24
N ARG A 197 14.31 12.12 10.24
CA ARG A 197 14.88 12.65 11.49
C ARG A 197 14.00 13.69 12.18
N ARG A 198 13.34 14.54 11.38
CA ARG A 198 12.45 15.58 11.94
C ARG A 198 11.13 14.99 12.45
N TYR A 199 10.61 13.99 11.75
CA TYR A 199 9.33 13.34 12.03
C TYR A 199 9.48 11.82 12.17
N PRO A 200 10.17 11.33 13.23
CA PRO A 200 10.51 9.91 13.38
C PRO A 200 9.30 9.00 13.61
N ASP A 201 8.16 9.59 13.95
CA ASP A 201 6.92 8.88 14.25
C ASP A 201 5.98 8.75 13.06
N ILE A 202 6.26 9.44 11.95
CA ILE A 202 5.44 9.36 10.73
C ILE A 202 5.81 8.10 9.94
N LEU A 203 4.82 7.30 9.61
CA LEU A 203 4.99 6.21 8.64
C LEU A 203 5.00 6.80 7.23
N ILE A 204 6.08 6.59 6.48
CA ILE A 204 6.17 7.00 5.08
C ILE A 204 5.96 5.76 4.20
N GLU A 205 4.95 5.82 3.33
CA GLU A 205 4.77 4.87 2.23
C GLU A 205 5.35 5.47 0.94
N GLY A 206 6.30 4.77 0.33
CA GLY A 206 6.80 5.13 -0.99
C GLY A 206 5.80 4.75 -2.07
N CYS A 207 5.58 5.64 -3.04
CA CYS A 207 4.85 5.40 -4.26
C CYS A 207 5.61 6.01 -5.44
N SER A 208 5.51 5.41 -6.61
CA SER A 208 6.05 5.95 -7.85
C SER A 208 5.22 5.47 -9.02
N GLY A 209 4.01 6.03 -9.16
CA GLY A 209 3.01 5.46 -10.04
C GLY A 209 2.78 3.99 -9.68
N GLY A 210 2.62 3.68 -8.41
CA GLY A 210 2.74 2.35 -7.84
C GLY A 210 4.17 1.99 -7.46
N GLY A 211 4.64 0.81 -7.86
CA GLY A 211 5.93 0.23 -7.47
C GLY A 211 7.14 0.63 -8.31
N GLY A 212 7.12 1.75 -9.03
CA GLY A 212 8.21 2.16 -9.93
C GLY A 212 9.56 2.38 -9.24
N ARG A 213 9.59 2.59 -7.92
CA ARG A 213 10.79 2.65 -7.08
C ARG A 213 10.72 1.68 -5.90
N PHE A 214 10.24 0.48 -6.11
CA PHE A 214 10.31 -0.57 -5.09
C PHE A 214 11.73 -1.11 -5.05
N ASP A 215 12.60 -0.47 -4.29
CA ASP A 215 14.02 -0.79 -4.17
C ASP A 215 14.52 -0.63 -2.73
N ALA A 216 15.72 -1.20 -2.47
CA ALA A 216 16.29 -1.22 -1.12
C ALA A 216 16.66 0.18 -0.59
N GLY A 217 16.99 1.14 -1.47
CA GLY A 217 17.31 2.51 -1.06
C GLY A 217 16.06 3.25 -0.58
N MET A 218 14.94 3.11 -1.26
CA MET A 218 13.66 3.65 -0.80
C MET A 218 13.20 2.94 0.47
N LEU A 219 13.31 1.60 0.55
CA LEU A 219 12.93 0.83 1.75
C LEU A 219 13.73 1.21 3.00
N TYR A 220 14.92 1.78 2.86
CA TYR A 220 15.67 2.31 4.00
C TYR A 220 14.88 3.41 4.73
N TYR A 221 14.21 4.30 3.99
CA TYR A 221 13.45 5.43 4.54
C TYR A 221 11.95 5.17 4.62
N THR A 222 11.42 4.37 3.70
CA THR A 222 9.99 4.09 3.54
C THR A 222 9.74 2.59 3.70
N PRO A 223 9.54 2.10 4.93
CA PRO A 223 9.44 0.66 5.21
C PRO A 223 8.19 0.02 4.60
N GLN A 224 7.38 0.80 3.92
CA GLN A 224 6.21 0.41 3.16
C GLN A 224 6.24 1.07 1.78
N ILE A 225 5.88 0.33 0.73
CA ILE A 225 5.77 0.83 -0.64
C ILE A 225 4.45 0.36 -1.24
N TRP A 226 3.72 1.28 -1.86
CA TRP A 226 2.56 0.98 -2.68
C TRP A 226 3.01 0.23 -3.93
N CYS A 227 2.72 -1.07 -4.02
CA CYS A 227 3.39 -1.89 -5.01
C CYS A 227 2.79 -1.77 -6.43
N SER A 228 1.57 -1.27 -6.57
CA SER A 228 0.96 -0.99 -7.89
C SER A 228 -0.33 -0.18 -7.75
N ASP A 229 -0.53 0.76 -8.67
CA ASP A 229 -1.81 1.45 -8.86
C ASP A 229 -2.88 0.55 -9.51
N ASN A 230 -2.51 -0.64 -9.95
CA ASN A 230 -3.50 -1.65 -10.33
C ASN A 230 -4.06 -2.32 -9.07
N THR A 231 -5.26 -1.93 -8.70
CA THR A 231 -5.97 -2.38 -7.49
C THR A 231 -6.91 -3.55 -7.72
N ASP A 232 -7.00 -4.06 -8.96
CA ASP A 232 -7.76 -5.28 -9.26
C ASP A 232 -7.21 -6.48 -8.47
N ALA A 233 -8.04 -7.08 -7.62
CA ALA A 233 -7.61 -8.12 -6.69
C ALA A 233 -6.97 -9.33 -7.39
N ILE A 234 -7.42 -9.68 -8.59
CA ILE A 234 -6.88 -10.82 -9.35
C ILE A 234 -5.53 -10.46 -9.98
N ASN A 235 -5.40 -9.25 -10.52
CA ASN A 235 -4.11 -8.78 -11.02
C ASN A 235 -3.10 -8.61 -9.88
N ARG A 236 -3.55 -8.15 -8.71
CA ARG A 236 -2.71 -8.01 -7.51
C ARG A 236 -2.09 -9.33 -7.06
N THR A 237 -2.76 -10.48 -7.23
CA THR A 237 -2.13 -11.77 -6.90
C THR A 237 -0.85 -12.01 -7.70
N ARG A 238 -0.83 -11.61 -8.99
CA ARG A 238 0.35 -11.72 -9.85
C ARG A 238 1.42 -10.68 -9.53
N ILE A 239 1.00 -9.44 -9.30
CA ILE A 239 1.89 -8.33 -8.94
C ILE A 239 2.62 -8.62 -7.61
N GLN A 240 1.88 -9.02 -6.59
CA GLN A 240 2.42 -9.35 -5.26
C GLN A 240 3.31 -10.60 -5.31
N TYR A 241 2.93 -11.61 -6.09
CA TYR A 241 3.77 -12.79 -6.36
C TYR A 241 5.12 -12.37 -6.96
N GLY A 242 5.12 -11.57 -8.04
CA GLY A 242 6.33 -11.09 -8.70
C GLY A 242 7.21 -10.26 -7.76
N THR A 243 6.61 -9.30 -7.03
CA THR A 243 7.31 -8.45 -6.06
C THR A 243 7.95 -9.26 -4.94
N SER A 244 7.30 -10.34 -4.49
CA SER A 244 7.77 -11.19 -3.39
C SER A 244 9.06 -11.98 -3.69
N PHE A 245 9.54 -12.01 -4.93
CA PHE A 245 10.82 -12.67 -5.23
C PHE A 245 12.01 -11.91 -4.65
N PHE A 246 11.90 -10.58 -4.52
CA PHE A 246 12.98 -9.73 -4.03
C PHE A 246 12.64 -9.04 -2.71
N TYR A 247 11.39 -8.62 -2.53
CA TYR A 247 10.98 -7.73 -1.45
C TYR A 247 10.02 -8.41 -0.48
N PRO A 248 10.10 -8.07 0.83
CA PRO A 248 9.25 -8.66 1.85
C PRO A 248 7.79 -8.23 1.65
N VAL A 249 6.87 -9.17 1.85
CA VAL A 249 5.44 -8.89 1.77
C VAL A 249 5.00 -7.86 2.82
N ALA A 250 5.67 -7.82 3.96
CA ALA A 250 5.47 -6.82 5.01
C ALA A 250 5.72 -5.37 4.52
N ALA A 251 6.49 -5.18 3.44
CA ALA A 251 6.72 -3.86 2.85
C ALA A 251 5.72 -3.50 1.75
N MET A 252 4.84 -4.40 1.33
CA MET A 252 3.89 -4.16 0.25
C MET A 252 2.61 -3.54 0.77
N GLY A 253 2.30 -2.29 0.37
CA GLY A 253 0.97 -1.72 0.52
C GLY A 253 -0.06 -2.49 -0.32
N SER A 254 -1.15 -2.94 0.29
CA SER A 254 -2.16 -3.77 -0.36
C SER A 254 -3.55 -3.44 0.17
N HIS A 255 -4.42 -2.93 -0.72
CA HIS A 255 -5.73 -2.42 -0.34
C HIS A 255 -6.87 -3.19 -1.00
N VAL A 256 -7.99 -3.26 -0.29
CA VAL A 256 -9.30 -3.64 -0.82
C VAL A 256 -9.88 -2.46 -1.57
N SER A 257 -10.02 -2.58 -2.89
CA SER A 257 -10.54 -1.53 -3.76
C SER A 257 -12.05 -1.64 -4.02
N ALA A 258 -12.60 -0.61 -4.66
CA ALA A 258 -13.99 -0.62 -5.14
C ALA A 258 -14.21 -1.63 -6.28
N VAL A 259 -15.47 -2.02 -6.50
CA VAL A 259 -15.90 -2.79 -7.67
C VAL A 259 -17.14 -2.14 -8.28
N PRO A 260 -17.31 -2.17 -9.62
CA PRO A 260 -16.35 -2.71 -10.60
C PRO A 260 -15.01 -2.01 -10.52
N ASN A 261 -13.88 -2.74 -10.64
CA ASN A 261 -12.56 -2.13 -10.62
C ASN A 261 -12.42 -1.11 -11.75
N HIS A 262 -11.91 0.07 -11.45
CA HIS A 262 -11.89 1.20 -12.40
C HIS A 262 -10.99 0.97 -13.63
N GLN A 263 -10.00 0.08 -13.54
CA GLN A 263 -9.09 -0.22 -14.66
C GLN A 263 -9.58 -1.42 -15.48
N THR A 264 -10.05 -2.47 -14.83
CA THR A 264 -10.37 -3.75 -15.49
C THR A 264 -11.86 -3.98 -15.69
N GLY A 265 -12.72 -3.25 -14.99
CA GLY A 265 -14.16 -3.50 -14.92
C GLY A 265 -14.55 -4.79 -14.18
N ARG A 266 -13.57 -5.49 -13.59
CA ARG A 266 -13.84 -6.76 -12.90
C ARG A 266 -14.60 -6.55 -11.60
N VAL A 267 -15.53 -7.47 -11.34
CA VAL A 267 -16.25 -7.54 -10.08
C VAL A 267 -15.83 -8.81 -9.34
N THR A 268 -15.31 -8.63 -8.13
CA THR A 268 -14.95 -9.72 -7.22
C THR A 268 -15.63 -9.50 -5.87
N SER A 269 -15.85 -10.58 -5.11
CA SER A 269 -16.47 -10.48 -3.80
C SER A 269 -15.59 -9.65 -2.83
N MET A 270 -16.22 -9.03 -1.83
CA MET A 270 -15.49 -8.34 -0.75
C MET A 270 -14.50 -9.29 -0.07
N HIS A 271 -14.90 -10.55 0.13
CA HIS A 271 -14.05 -11.58 0.71
C HIS A 271 -12.78 -11.83 -0.12
N THR A 272 -12.91 -12.03 -1.44
CA THR A 272 -11.76 -12.27 -2.33
C THR A 272 -10.79 -11.08 -2.35
N ARG A 273 -11.32 -9.85 -2.39
CA ARG A 273 -10.52 -8.63 -2.30
C ARG A 273 -9.71 -8.59 -0.99
N GLY A 274 -10.36 -8.95 0.13
CA GLY A 274 -9.72 -9.02 1.44
C GLY A 274 -8.61 -10.06 1.51
N VAL A 275 -8.85 -11.27 1.00
CA VAL A 275 -7.83 -12.33 0.97
C VAL A 275 -6.60 -11.89 0.16
N ALA A 276 -6.80 -11.31 -1.02
CA ALA A 276 -5.71 -10.80 -1.84
C ALA A 276 -4.93 -9.67 -1.15
N ALA A 277 -5.63 -8.74 -0.49
CA ALA A 277 -5.03 -7.62 0.20
C ALA A 277 -4.28 -8.01 1.50
N MET A 278 -4.70 -9.06 2.19
CA MET A 278 -4.03 -9.56 3.41
C MET A 278 -2.67 -10.22 3.17
N SER A 279 -2.17 -10.23 1.94
CA SER A 279 -0.80 -10.69 1.67
C SER A 279 0.28 -9.69 2.08
N GLY A 280 -0.07 -8.45 2.38
CA GLY A 280 0.87 -7.37 2.71
C GLY A 280 0.34 -6.45 3.82
N THR A 281 0.71 -5.18 3.78
CA THR A 281 0.19 -4.14 4.68
C THR A 281 -1.23 -3.76 4.23
N PHE A 282 -2.18 -4.08 5.07
CA PHE A 282 -3.60 -4.10 4.74
C PHE A 282 -4.26 -2.72 4.84
N GLY A 283 -5.14 -2.41 3.90
CA GLY A 283 -5.93 -1.18 3.90
C GLY A 283 -7.12 -1.24 2.94
N TYR A 284 -7.77 -0.11 2.76
CA TYR A 284 -8.94 0.07 1.90
C TYR A 284 -8.79 1.28 0.98
N GLU A 285 -9.40 1.18 -0.19
CA GLU A 285 -9.42 2.24 -1.19
C GLU A 285 -10.76 2.20 -1.91
N LEU A 286 -11.81 2.68 -1.23
CA LEU A 286 -13.20 2.64 -1.67
C LEU A 286 -14.05 3.62 -0.85
N ASN A 287 -15.27 3.92 -1.32
CA ASN A 287 -16.23 4.73 -0.58
C ASN A 287 -17.18 3.84 0.25
N PRO A 288 -17.05 3.81 1.60
CA PRO A 288 -17.89 2.97 2.45
C PRO A 288 -19.38 3.32 2.43
N ALA A 289 -19.74 4.54 1.99
CA ALA A 289 -21.15 4.94 1.88
C ALA A 289 -21.89 4.15 0.79
N LEU A 290 -21.16 3.60 -0.19
CA LEU A 290 -21.74 2.83 -1.30
C LEU A 290 -21.84 1.33 -1.00
N LEU A 291 -21.35 0.87 0.15
CA LEU A 291 -21.31 -0.54 0.51
C LEU A 291 -22.64 -1.01 1.14
N SER A 292 -23.00 -2.25 0.85
CA SER A 292 -24.10 -2.93 1.51
C SER A 292 -23.80 -3.24 3.00
N ALA A 293 -24.81 -3.59 3.76
CA ALA A 293 -24.66 -4.00 5.16
C ALA A 293 -23.78 -5.26 5.29
N GLU A 294 -23.91 -6.20 4.34
CA GLU A 294 -23.15 -7.44 4.27
C GLU A 294 -21.66 -7.15 3.96
N GLU A 295 -21.35 -6.23 3.04
CA GLU A 295 -20.00 -5.83 2.74
C GLU A 295 -19.33 -5.11 3.93
N LYS A 296 -20.09 -4.26 4.64
CA LYS A 296 -19.60 -3.63 5.89
C LYS A 296 -19.34 -4.65 7.00
N ALA A 297 -20.16 -5.70 7.10
CA ALA A 297 -19.92 -6.79 8.03
C ALA A 297 -18.67 -7.60 7.66
N GLU A 298 -18.47 -7.86 6.37
CA GLU A 298 -17.26 -8.53 5.88
C GLU A 298 -16.00 -7.72 6.18
N ILE A 299 -16.01 -6.39 6.00
CA ILE A 299 -14.89 -5.50 6.38
C ILE A 299 -14.52 -5.69 7.86
N ARG A 300 -15.51 -5.71 8.77
CA ARG A 300 -15.23 -5.93 10.20
C ARG A 300 -14.60 -7.31 10.47
N THR A 301 -15.05 -8.34 9.75
CA THR A 301 -14.46 -9.68 9.81
C THR A 301 -13.02 -9.70 9.30
N GLN A 302 -12.76 -9.02 8.19
CA GLN A 302 -11.40 -8.87 7.62
C GLN A 302 -10.47 -8.15 8.59
N LEU A 303 -10.92 -7.05 9.20
CA LEU A 303 -10.14 -6.30 10.18
C LEU A 303 -9.80 -7.12 11.42
N ALA A 304 -10.78 -7.86 11.96
CA ALA A 304 -10.55 -8.76 13.09
C ALA A 304 -9.50 -9.83 12.74
N LYS A 305 -9.64 -10.46 11.59
CA LYS A 305 -8.72 -11.50 11.11
C LYS A 305 -7.32 -10.93 10.82
N TYR A 306 -7.22 -9.77 10.17
CA TYR A 306 -5.94 -9.12 9.91
C TYR A 306 -5.21 -8.80 11.22
N ARG A 307 -5.90 -8.22 12.20
CA ARG A 307 -5.32 -7.89 13.51
C ARG A 307 -4.86 -9.13 14.29
N GLU A 308 -5.58 -10.25 14.17
CA GLU A 308 -5.15 -11.54 14.75
C GLU A 308 -3.85 -12.05 14.14
N HIS A 309 -3.63 -11.79 12.83
CA HIS A 309 -2.51 -12.38 12.09
C HIS A 309 -1.47 -11.37 11.58
N GLN A 310 -1.60 -10.08 11.87
CA GLN A 310 -0.72 -9.04 11.33
C GLN A 310 0.75 -9.23 11.73
N GLU A 311 1.02 -9.71 12.94
CA GLU A 311 2.36 -10.04 13.38
C GLU A 311 2.93 -11.22 12.60
N LEU A 312 2.14 -12.28 12.41
CA LEU A 312 2.51 -13.42 11.57
C LEU A 312 2.82 -12.99 10.13
N ILE A 313 1.99 -12.11 9.53
CA ILE A 313 2.21 -11.59 8.18
C ILE A 313 3.50 -10.75 8.10
N ARG A 314 3.79 -9.95 9.14
CA ARG A 314 4.97 -9.08 9.19
C ARG A 314 6.27 -9.85 9.43
N GLU A 315 6.28 -10.76 10.40
CA GLU A 315 7.51 -11.41 10.88
C GLU A 315 7.73 -12.82 10.32
N GLY A 316 6.66 -13.46 9.86
CA GLY A 316 6.70 -14.86 9.44
C GLY A 316 7.46 -15.09 8.13
N SER A 317 7.83 -16.34 7.91
CA SER A 317 8.44 -16.80 6.66
C SER A 317 7.38 -16.95 5.58
N TYR A 318 7.54 -16.25 4.46
CA TYR A 318 6.62 -16.24 3.33
C TYR A 318 6.99 -17.33 2.31
N TYR A 319 6.02 -18.10 1.88
CA TYR A 319 6.16 -19.14 0.86
C TYR A 319 5.16 -18.95 -0.27
N ARG A 320 5.65 -18.99 -1.51
CA ARG A 320 4.83 -19.10 -2.73
C ARG A 320 4.51 -20.58 -2.93
N LEU A 321 3.23 -20.91 -3.05
CA LEU A 321 2.74 -22.29 -3.17
C LEU A 321 2.31 -22.65 -4.59
N SER A 322 2.01 -21.64 -5.43
CA SER A 322 1.66 -21.79 -6.84
C SER A 322 2.26 -20.67 -7.67
N ASP A 323 2.25 -20.82 -8.99
CA ASP A 323 2.60 -19.78 -9.96
C ASP A 323 1.33 -19.19 -10.62
N PRO A 324 0.88 -17.99 -10.23
CA PRO A 324 -0.37 -17.41 -10.76
C PRO A 324 -0.31 -17.04 -12.24
N PHE A 325 0.83 -17.22 -12.91
CA PHE A 325 0.97 -17.05 -14.37
C PHE A 325 0.74 -18.35 -15.14
N GLN A 326 0.81 -19.51 -14.47
CA GLN A 326 0.69 -20.82 -15.10
C GLN A 326 -0.43 -21.65 -14.48
N ASP A 327 -0.70 -21.47 -13.18
CA ASP A 327 -1.67 -22.27 -12.43
C ASP A 327 -3.06 -21.63 -12.41
N GLU A 328 -4.09 -22.42 -12.19
CA GLU A 328 -5.48 -21.98 -12.02
C GLU A 328 -5.76 -21.30 -10.67
N ILE A 329 -4.77 -21.34 -9.78
CA ILE A 329 -4.83 -20.74 -8.46
C ILE A 329 -3.61 -19.85 -8.19
N SER A 330 -3.81 -18.82 -7.38
CA SER A 330 -2.73 -18.12 -6.70
C SER A 330 -2.74 -18.51 -5.22
N ALA A 331 -1.70 -19.18 -4.76
CA ALA A 331 -1.60 -19.66 -3.40
C ALA A 331 -0.27 -19.25 -2.76
N TRP A 332 -0.36 -18.79 -1.52
CA TRP A 332 0.78 -18.43 -0.69
C TRP A 332 0.51 -18.72 0.78
N MET A 333 1.55 -18.76 1.58
CA MET A 333 1.41 -18.90 3.02
C MET A 333 2.49 -18.15 3.78
N VAL A 334 2.19 -17.84 5.02
CA VAL A 334 3.14 -17.31 5.99
C VAL A 334 3.17 -18.24 7.18
N VAL A 335 4.37 -18.57 7.63
CA VAL A 335 4.61 -19.50 8.77
C VAL A 335 5.39 -18.75 9.83
N SER A 336 4.98 -18.87 11.10
CA SER A 336 5.72 -18.31 12.21
C SER A 336 7.11 -18.95 12.35
N GLU A 337 8.09 -18.23 12.87
CA GLU A 337 9.47 -18.71 13.03
C GLU A 337 9.56 -20.01 13.82
N ASN A 338 8.74 -20.15 14.86
CA ASN A 338 8.65 -21.35 15.69
C ASN A 338 7.76 -22.47 15.08
N GLN A 339 7.24 -22.28 13.86
CA GLN A 339 6.36 -23.20 13.13
C GLN A 339 5.07 -23.57 13.89
N GLU A 340 4.64 -22.76 14.86
CA GLU A 340 3.41 -23.01 15.61
C GLU A 340 2.15 -22.58 14.88
N GLN A 341 2.26 -21.57 14.01
CA GLN A 341 1.13 -21.03 13.26
C GLN A 341 1.47 -20.86 11.79
N ALA A 342 0.46 -21.07 10.93
CA ALA A 342 0.55 -20.71 9.53
C ALA A 342 -0.79 -20.16 9.03
N LEU A 343 -0.71 -19.16 8.14
CA LEU A 343 -1.83 -18.62 7.39
C LEU A 343 -1.66 -18.97 5.92
N VAL A 344 -2.52 -19.84 5.41
CA VAL A 344 -2.56 -20.23 3.99
C VAL A 344 -3.65 -19.42 3.31
N SER A 345 -3.30 -18.75 2.21
CA SER A 345 -4.23 -17.95 1.40
C SER A 345 -4.25 -18.49 -0.02
N VAL A 346 -5.43 -18.63 -0.58
CA VAL A 346 -5.64 -19.14 -1.94
C VAL A 346 -6.71 -18.29 -2.64
N VAL A 347 -6.44 -17.91 -3.87
CA VAL A 347 -7.41 -17.28 -4.79
C VAL A 347 -7.49 -18.13 -6.05
N ARG A 348 -8.69 -18.57 -6.43
CA ARG A 348 -8.94 -19.27 -7.68
C ARG A 348 -8.98 -18.27 -8.83
N LEU A 349 -8.13 -18.46 -9.82
CA LEU A 349 -7.98 -17.54 -10.95
C LEU A 349 -8.88 -17.95 -12.13
N SER A 350 -9.10 -19.25 -12.31
CA SER A 350 -10.01 -19.83 -13.30
C SER A 350 -10.76 -21.02 -12.69
N ALA A 351 -11.90 -21.36 -13.29
CA ALA A 351 -12.68 -22.53 -12.91
C ALA A 351 -13.18 -23.25 -14.15
N GLU A 352 -12.98 -24.54 -14.19
CA GLU A 352 -13.47 -25.42 -15.26
C GLU A 352 -14.59 -26.34 -14.77
N ALA A 353 -15.52 -26.68 -15.65
CA ALA A 353 -16.55 -27.66 -15.34
C ALA A 353 -15.91 -29.05 -15.16
N ASN A 354 -16.33 -29.78 -14.11
CA ASN A 354 -15.80 -31.09 -13.77
C ASN A 354 -14.28 -31.13 -13.50
N ALA A 355 -13.71 -30.01 -13.06
CA ALA A 355 -12.32 -29.98 -12.64
C ALA A 355 -12.02 -31.01 -11.53
N PRO A 356 -10.83 -31.65 -11.54
CA PRO A 356 -10.43 -32.54 -10.47
C PRO A 356 -10.28 -31.79 -9.14
N ALA A 357 -10.20 -32.52 -8.06
CA ALA A 357 -9.91 -31.96 -6.73
C ALA A 357 -8.54 -31.26 -6.75
N THR A 358 -8.51 -30.03 -6.25
CA THR A 358 -7.29 -29.21 -6.19
C THR A 358 -6.60 -29.43 -4.84
N TYR A 359 -5.33 -29.78 -4.88
CA TYR A 359 -4.46 -29.87 -3.69
C TYR A 359 -3.40 -28.77 -3.73
N VAL A 360 -3.09 -28.19 -2.59
CA VAL A 360 -2.02 -27.21 -2.42
C VAL A 360 -0.97 -27.80 -1.48
N THR A 361 0.22 -28.05 -1.99
CA THR A 361 1.36 -28.52 -1.21
C THR A 361 1.90 -27.38 -0.36
N LEU A 362 1.85 -27.53 0.97
CA LEU A 362 2.31 -26.53 1.92
C LEU A 362 3.82 -26.58 2.11
N LYS A 363 4.40 -25.54 2.73
CA LYS A 363 5.84 -25.42 2.95
C LYS A 363 6.15 -24.87 4.33
N GLY A 364 7.32 -25.21 4.87
CA GLY A 364 7.86 -24.59 6.08
C GLY A 364 7.21 -25.03 7.39
N LEU A 365 6.35 -26.05 7.37
CA LEU A 365 5.79 -26.66 8.57
C LEU A 365 6.79 -27.65 9.21
N ALA A 366 6.56 -28.01 10.47
CA ALA A 366 7.31 -29.10 11.12
C ALA A 366 6.74 -30.47 10.68
N GLU A 367 7.62 -31.36 10.22
CA GLU A 367 7.24 -32.66 9.64
C GLU A 367 6.64 -33.63 10.66
N ASP A 368 7.21 -33.67 11.85
CA ASP A 368 6.97 -34.64 12.92
C ASP A 368 5.91 -34.18 13.94
N THR A 369 5.00 -33.30 13.52
CA THR A 369 3.95 -32.76 14.38
C THR A 369 2.60 -32.68 13.64
N PHE A 370 1.57 -32.28 14.36
CA PHE A 370 0.22 -32.15 13.84
C PHE A 370 -0.24 -30.68 13.81
N TYR A 371 -1.07 -30.35 12.83
CA TYR A 371 -1.67 -29.02 12.67
C TYR A 371 -3.20 -29.12 12.63
N LEU A 372 -3.84 -28.36 13.50
CA LEU A 372 -5.28 -28.14 13.50
C LEU A 372 -5.63 -27.06 12.48
N ASP A 373 -6.44 -27.38 11.50
CA ASP A 373 -7.15 -26.40 10.69
C ASP A 373 -8.29 -25.76 11.54
N LYS A 374 -8.11 -24.52 11.94
CA LYS A 374 -9.10 -23.81 12.77
C LYS A 374 -10.44 -23.58 12.06
N THR A 375 -10.47 -23.67 10.73
CA THR A 375 -11.68 -23.45 9.93
C THR A 375 -12.56 -24.69 9.92
N THR A 376 -11.96 -25.88 9.76
CA THR A 376 -12.70 -27.14 9.63
C THR A 376 -12.68 -27.98 10.90
N GLY A 377 -11.78 -27.69 11.85
CA GLY A 377 -11.54 -28.51 13.04
C GLY A 377 -10.80 -29.81 12.77
N LYS A 378 -10.30 -30.04 11.55
CA LYS A 378 -9.54 -31.22 11.18
C LYS A 378 -8.07 -31.10 11.58
N VAL A 379 -7.48 -32.21 11.93
CA VAL A 379 -6.06 -32.30 12.29
C VAL A 379 -5.31 -33.10 11.21
N TYR A 380 -4.17 -32.57 10.80
CA TYR A 380 -3.34 -33.12 9.74
C TYR A 380 -1.89 -33.27 10.21
N PRO A 381 -1.19 -34.38 9.87
CA PRO A 381 0.25 -34.43 10.05
C PRO A 381 0.96 -33.37 9.19
N GLY A 382 1.99 -32.71 9.73
CA GLY A 382 2.76 -31.70 9.01
C GLY A 382 3.40 -32.27 7.73
N ALA A 383 3.99 -33.47 7.81
CA ALA A 383 4.51 -34.19 6.65
C ALA A 383 3.45 -34.39 5.56
N ALA A 384 2.22 -34.79 5.91
CA ALA A 384 1.16 -35.00 4.93
C ALA A 384 0.75 -33.70 4.22
N LEU A 385 0.72 -32.58 4.94
CA LEU A 385 0.44 -31.26 4.34
C LEU A 385 1.54 -30.82 3.37
N MET A 386 2.79 -31.17 3.63
CA MET A 386 3.94 -30.79 2.81
C MET A 386 4.21 -31.79 1.65
N GLU A 387 3.82 -33.04 1.76
CA GLU A 387 4.07 -34.07 0.74
C GLU A 387 2.85 -34.31 -0.16
N ALA A 388 1.67 -34.51 0.46
CA ALA A 388 0.43 -34.79 -0.28
C ALA A 388 -0.40 -33.52 -0.57
N GLY A 389 -0.19 -32.47 0.21
CA GLY A 389 -0.91 -31.22 0.11
C GLY A 389 -2.25 -31.19 0.86
N MET A 390 -2.79 -29.98 0.97
CA MET A 390 -4.10 -29.71 1.55
C MET A 390 -5.16 -29.69 0.45
N LEU A 391 -6.21 -30.49 0.62
CA LEU A 391 -7.36 -30.48 -0.28
C LEU A 391 -8.13 -29.16 -0.11
N LEU A 392 -8.28 -28.41 -1.19
CA LEU A 392 -9.13 -27.22 -1.21
C LEU A 392 -10.61 -27.60 -1.31
N PRO A 393 -11.52 -26.75 -0.80
CA PRO A 393 -12.95 -26.91 -1.05
C PRO A 393 -13.23 -27.02 -2.55
N VAL A 394 -14.15 -27.92 -2.93
CA VAL A 394 -14.60 -28.03 -4.32
C VAL A 394 -15.37 -26.77 -4.66
N ALA A 395 -14.71 -25.86 -5.34
CA ALA A 395 -15.29 -24.59 -5.76
C ALA A 395 -15.75 -24.64 -7.20
N GLY A 396 -16.92 -24.10 -7.44
CA GLY A 396 -17.50 -24.02 -8.78
C GLY A 396 -17.31 -22.67 -9.49
N ARG A 397 -16.63 -21.69 -8.87
CA ARG A 397 -16.61 -20.32 -9.39
C ARG A 397 -15.21 -19.74 -9.47
N GLU A 398 -14.98 -18.95 -10.51
CA GLU A 398 -13.83 -18.07 -10.60
C GLU A 398 -13.82 -17.04 -9.48
N TYR A 399 -12.63 -16.66 -9.09
CA TYR A 399 -12.35 -15.63 -8.08
C TYR A 399 -12.86 -15.95 -6.67
N GLU A 400 -13.17 -17.21 -6.37
CA GLU A 400 -13.34 -17.64 -4.98
C GLU A 400 -12.00 -17.64 -4.25
N ALA A 401 -12.03 -17.27 -2.99
CA ALA A 401 -10.84 -17.20 -2.16
C ALA A 401 -11.01 -17.95 -0.84
N TYR A 402 -9.91 -18.46 -0.31
CA TYR A 402 -9.85 -19.22 0.94
C TYR A 402 -8.70 -18.72 1.79
N GLN A 403 -8.95 -18.63 3.10
CA GLN A 403 -7.88 -18.45 4.08
C GLN A 403 -8.02 -19.52 5.17
N ILE A 404 -6.96 -20.27 5.38
CA ILE A 404 -6.90 -21.40 6.31
C ILE A 404 -5.84 -21.07 7.35
N VAL A 405 -6.24 -21.12 8.62
CA VAL A 405 -5.35 -20.91 9.76
C VAL A 405 -4.97 -22.27 10.31
N LEU A 406 -3.70 -22.57 10.30
CA LEU A 406 -3.14 -23.80 10.88
C LEU A 406 -2.49 -23.48 12.23
N GLN A 407 -2.79 -24.27 13.23
CA GLN A 407 -2.22 -24.19 14.56
C GLN A 407 -1.60 -25.52 14.93
N LYS A 408 -0.31 -25.52 15.30
CA LYS A 408 0.38 -26.69 15.84
C LYS A 408 -0.37 -27.21 17.08
N VAL A 409 -0.54 -28.54 17.16
CA VAL A 409 -1.15 -29.23 18.28
C VAL A 409 -0.31 -30.43 18.68
N GLU A 410 -0.34 -30.79 19.95
CA GLU A 410 0.26 -32.01 20.42
C GLU A 410 -0.57 -33.22 19.98
N GLU A 411 0.09 -34.35 19.75
CA GLU A 411 -0.57 -35.62 19.51
C GLU A 411 -1.41 -35.98 20.75
N LYS A 412 -2.70 -36.26 20.57
CA LYS A 412 -3.58 -36.72 21.65
C LYS A 412 -3.52 -38.21 21.77
#